data_333c61bd705a0c88d0394f1076ae6bb1
#
_entry.id   333c61bd705a0c88d0394f1076ae6bb1
#
_cell.length_a   1.000
_cell.length_b   1.000
_cell.length_c   1.000
_cell.angle_alpha   90.00
_cell.angle_beta   90.00
_cell.angle_gamma   90.00
#
_symmetry.space_group_name_H-M   'P 1'
#
loop_
_entity.id
_entity.type
_entity.pdbx_description
1 polymer ?
#
loop_
_entity_poly.entity_id
_entity_poly.type
_entity_poly.pdbx_seq_one_letter_code
_entity_poly.pdbx_strand_id
1 'polypeptide(L)' 'MEYKHINDCWEAIRSAKTIEEVNDLFEEFPRWSGDWSVTEHDGVVTVHNSYWDEQCDSWEEDQEDIDVEY' A
#
# COMPACT_ATOMS: atom_id res chain seq x y z
N MET A 1 -12.88 14.52 5.36
CA MET A 1 -11.81 13.79 4.67
C MET A 1 -12.16 12.31 4.66
N GLU A 2 -12.21 11.74 3.48
CA GLU A 2 -12.51 10.32 3.35
C GLU A 2 -11.23 9.53 3.17
N TYR A 3 -11.14 8.41 3.88
CA TYR A 3 -10.07 7.46 3.69
C TYR A 3 -10.56 6.33 2.81
N LYS A 4 -9.73 5.88 1.89
CA LYS A 4 -10.07 4.73 1.07
C LYS A 4 -10.15 3.48 1.93
N HIS A 5 -11.08 2.60 1.60
CA HIS A 5 -11.11 1.28 2.21
C HIS A 5 -9.83 0.50 1.84
N ILE A 6 -9.35 -0.35 2.74
CA ILE A 6 -8.12 -1.11 2.52
C ILE A 6 -8.15 -1.89 1.20
N ASN A 7 -9.28 -2.49 0.86
CA ASN A 7 -9.41 -3.22 -0.41
C ASN A 7 -9.23 -2.31 -1.62
N ASP A 8 -9.76 -1.09 -1.56
CA ASP A 8 -9.60 -0.11 -2.64
C ASP A 8 -8.15 0.33 -2.77
N CYS A 9 -7.47 0.45 -1.65
CA CYS A 9 -6.05 0.80 -1.65
C CYS A 9 -5.22 -0.30 -2.31
N TRP A 10 -5.47 -1.56 -1.98
CA TRP A 10 -4.79 -2.67 -2.62
C TRP A 10 -5.06 -2.75 -4.11
N GLU A 11 -6.29 -2.48 -4.54
CA GLU A 11 -6.61 -2.44 -5.96
C GLU A 11 -5.82 -1.37 -6.69
N ALA A 12 -5.71 -0.18 -6.10
CA ALA A 12 -4.93 0.91 -6.66
C ALA A 12 -3.45 0.53 -6.78
N ILE A 13 -2.91 -0.11 -5.74
CA ILE A 13 -1.53 -0.57 -5.71
C ILE A 13 -1.27 -1.59 -6.80
N ARG A 14 -2.16 -2.56 -6.96
CA ARG A 14 -2.03 -3.61 -7.98
C ARG A 14 -2.11 -3.06 -9.40
N SER A 15 -2.75 -1.91 -9.57
CA SER A 15 -2.88 -1.24 -10.87
C SER A 15 -1.64 -0.44 -11.24
N ALA A 16 -0.77 -0.13 -10.29
CA ALA A 16 0.45 0.62 -10.55
C ALA A 16 1.44 -0.26 -11.32
N LYS A 17 1.98 0.28 -12.40
CA LYS A 17 2.92 -0.45 -13.26
C LYS A 17 4.26 0.25 -13.42
N THR A 18 4.34 1.53 -13.04
CA THR A 18 5.55 2.32 -13.15
C THR A 18 5.91 2.89 -11.80
N ILE A 19 7.18 3.27 -11.67
CA ILE A 19 7.64 3.90 -10.43
C ILE A 19 6.94 5.22 -10.18
N GLU A 20 6.57 5.94 -11.24
CA GLU A 20 5.84 7.20 -11.09
C GLU A 20 4.46 6.98 -10.50
N GLU A 21 3.76 5.94 -10.94
CA GLU A 21 2.45 5.59 -10.41
C GLU A 21 2.54 5.20 -8.93
N VAL A 22 3.57 4.46 -8.56
CA VAL A 22 3.80 4.09 -7.16
C VAL A 22 4.07 5.32 -6.31
N ASN A 23 4.88 6.26 -6.82
CA ASN A 23 5.17 7.49 -6.09
C ASN A 23 3.91 8.34 -5.88
N ASP A 24 3.02 8.39 -6.88
CA ASP A 24 1.77 9.11 -6.76
C ASP A 24 0.89 8.49 -5.66
N LEU A 25 0.83 7.17 -5.60
CA LEU A 25 0.10 6.47 -4.55
C LEU A 25 0.72 6.72 -3.18
N PHE A 26 2.04 6.75 -3.12
CA PHE A 26 2.77 7.00 -1.88
C PHE A 26 2.38 8.34 -1.25
N GLU A 27 2.15 9.35 -2.07
CA GLU A 27 1.73 10.66 -1.58
C GLU A 27 0.32 10.62 -0.96
N GLU A 28 -0.51 9.67 -1.35
CA GLU A 28 -1.86 9.51 -0.81
C GLU A 28 -1.90 8.66 0.47
N PHE A 29 -0.84 7.92 0.76
CA PHE A 29 -0.83 6.99 1.90
C PHE A 29 -1.28 7.60 3.23
N PRO A 30 -0.88 8.83 3.60
CA PRO A 30 -1.35 9.43 4.85
C PRO A 30 -2.86 9.59 4.95
N ARG A 31 -3.56 9.53 3.82
CA ARG A 31 -5.01 9.65 3.76
C ARG A 31 -5.72 8.31 3.77
N TRP A 32 -4.97 7.22 3.70
CA TRP A 32 -5.52 5.87 3.62
C TRP A 32 -5.69 5.29 5.02
N SER A 33 -6.58 4.29 5.14
CA SER A 33 -6.78 3.58 6.39
C SER A 33 -5.58 2.70 6.72
N GLY A 34 -5.15 2.72 7.97
CA GLY A 34 -4.02 1.92 8.43
C GLY A 34 -2.69 2.60 8.15
N ASP A 35 -1.61 1.90 8.47
CA ASP A 35 -0.25 2.37 8.25
C ASP A 35 0.31 1.73 6.99
N TRP A 36 0.84 2.55 6.10
CA TRP A 36 1.37 2.10 4.82
C TRP A 36 2.81 2.51 4.67
N SER A 37 3.61 1.62 4.10
CA SER A 37 5.00 1.92 3.78
C SER A 37 5.40 1.18 2.51
N VAL A 38 6.47 1.67 1.88
CA VAL A 38 6.95 1.12 0.62
C VAL A 38 8.46 0.95 0.70
N THR A 39 8.94 -0.19 0.24
CA THR A 39 10.37 -0.41 0.03
C THR A 39 10.59 -0.81 -1.42
N GLU A 40 11.70 -0.40 -2.00
CA GLU A 40 12.07 -0.72 -3.36
C GLU A 40 13.40 -1.46 -3.39
N HIS A 41 13.46 -2.52 -4.18
CA HIS A 41 14.69 -3.29 -4.34
C HIS A 41 14.70 -3.96 -5.71
N ASP A 42 15.70 -3.63 -6.52
CA ASP A 42 15.94 -4.26 -7.84
C ASP A 42 14.72 -4.25 -8.77
N GLY A 43 14.00 -3.14 -8.82
CA GLY A 43 12.84 -3.01 -9.69
C GLY A 43 11.58 -3.63 -9.12
N VAL A 44 11.65 -4.14 -7.90
CA VAL A 44 10.48 -4.66 -7.20
C VAL A 44 10.12 -3.70 -6.07
N VAL A 45 8.87 -3.31 -6.03
CA VAL A 45 8.33 -2.46 -4.96
C VAL A 45 7.51 -3.33 -4.04
N THR A 46 7.87 -3.35 -2.76
CA THR A 46 7.10 -4.06 -1.75
C THR A 46 6.30 -3.05 -0.94
N VAL A 47 5.00 -3.20 -0.95
CA VAL A 47 4.09 -2.33 -0.20
C VAL A 47 3.66 -3.07 1.06
N HIS A 48 3.82 -2.43 2.19
CA HIS A 48 3.44 -2.97 3.49
C HIS A 48 2.26 -2.20 4.05
N ASN A 49 1.32 -2.90 4.63
CA ASN A 49 0.19 -2.31 5.34
C ASN A 49 0.05 -2.95 6.71
N SER A 50 -0.09 -2.14 7.73
CA SER A 50 -0.37 -2.59 9.09
C SER A 50 -1.66 -1.94 9.56
N TYR A 51 -2.53 -2.70 10.20
CA TYR A 51 -3.77 -2.17 10.73
C TYR A 51 -4.18 -2.91 11.99
N TRP A 52 -5.00 -2.24 12.80
CA TRP A 52 -5.53 -2.85 14.01
C TRP A 52 -6.84 -3.57 13.67
N ASP A 53 -6.89 -4.85 14.01
CA ASP A 53 -8.09 -5.66 13.81
C ASP A 53 -8.84 -5.78 15.15
N GLU A 54 -9.98 -5.14 15.24
CA GLU A 54 -10.78 -5.14 16.46
C GLU A 54 -11.38 -6.50 16.78
N GLN A 55 -11.64 -7.30 15.75
CA GLN A 55 -12.19 -8.65 15.94
C GLN A 55 -11.16 -9.59 16.55
N CYS A 56 -9.93 -9.47 16.13
CA CYS A 56 -8.84 -10.30 16.61
C CYS A 56 -8.09 -9.66 17.78
N ASP A 57 -8.36 -8.40 18.06
CA ASP A 57 -7.71 -7.61 19.10
C ASP A 57 -6.18 -7.65 18.95
N SER A 58 -5.71 -7.52 17.73
CA SER A 58 -4.28 -7.59 17.40
C SER A 58 -3.96 -6.80 16.16
N TRP A 59 -2.66 -6.53 15.97
CA TRP A 59 -2.17 -5.91 14.74
C TRP A 59 -2.00 -6.95 13.65
N GLU A 60 -2.51 -6.63 12.48
CA GLU A 60 -2.35 -7.46 11.30
C GLU A 60 -1.47 -6.74 10.28
N GLU A 61 -0.69 -7.51 9.53
CA GLU A 61 0.18 -6.98 8.49
C GLU A 61 -0.05 -7.70 7.17
N ASP A 62 -0.14 -6.93 6.11
CA ASP A 62 -0.20 -7.44 4.75
C ASP A 62 0.92 -6.82 3.94
N GLN A 63 1.42 -7.56 2.96
CA GLN A 63 2.40 -7.02 2.01
C GLN A 63 2.21 -7.65 0.65
N GLU A 64 2.55 -6.89 -0.39
CA GLU A 64 2.54 -7.37 -1.76
C GLU A 64 3.73 -6.79 -2.50
N ASP A 65 4.31 -7.61 -3.38
CA ASP A 65 5.39 -7.19 -4.25
C ASP A 65 4.82 -6.81 -5.60
N ILE A 66 5.28 -5.71 -6.14
CA ILE A 66 4.83 -5.18 -7.43
C ILE A 66 6.05 -5.00 -8.32
N ASP A 67 6.03 -5.63 -9.50
CA ASP A 67 7.03 -5.38 -10.52
C ASP A 67 6.72 -4.06 -11.21
N VAL A 68 7.69 -3.16 -11.20
CA VAL A 68 7.51 -1.84 -11.83
C VAL A 68 8.52 -1.63 -12.94
N GLU A 69 8.13 -0.82 -13.91
CA GLU A 69 9.00 -0.40 -15.00
C GLU A 69 9.55 0.98 -14.71
N TYR A 70 10.80 1.18 -15.03
CA TYR A 70 11.47 2.46 -14.89
C TYR A 70 11.45 3.24 -16.21
#